data_863edff739366395d17157e681b84bfe
#
_entry.id   863edff739366395d17157e681b84bfe
#
_cell.length_a   1.000
_cell.length_b   1.000
_cell.length_c   1.000
_cell.angle_alpha   90.00
_cell.angle_beta   90.00
_cell.angle_gamma   90.00
#
_symmetry.space_group_name_H-M   'P 1'
#
loop_
_entity.id
_entity.type
_entity.pdbx_description
1 polymer ?
#
loop_
_entity_poly.entity_id
_entity_poly.type
_entity_poly.pdbx_seq_one_letter_code
_entity_poly.pdbx_strand_id
1 'polypeptide(L)'
;MDRQHRLRKGPEFDTAYAQGTVIAGPLIVLRVLPNSAGHPRWGFAVGKKLVPGAVGRNRLRRRLREAARLSPASESLDIVITARRGAIDASFRDLSRAVGQGLSRAARSEGGAA
;
A
#
# COMPACT_ATOMS: atom_id res chain seq x y z
N MET A 1 -2.70 -13.05 4.13
CA MET A 1 -3.75 -12.01 3.94
C MET A 1 -4.94 -12.63 3.24
N ASP A 2 -6.11 -12.51 3.86
CA ASP A 2 -7.31 -13.13 3.34
C ASP A 2 -7.78 -12.48 2.05
N ARG A 3 -8.51 -13.25 1.25
CA ARG A 3 -9.03 -12.78 -0.04
C ARG A 3 -9.85 -11.50 0.10
N GLN A 4 -10.69 -11.41 1.13
CA GLN A 4 -11.54 -10.24 1.35
C GLN A 4 -10.76 -8.98 1.71
N HIS A 5 -9.52 -9.12 2.18
CA HIS A 5 -8.65 -8.00 2.53
C HIS A 5 -7.70 -7.60 1.39
N ARG A 6 -7.85 -8.22 0.23
CA ARG A 6 -7.01 -7.94 -0.93
C ARG A 6 -7.77 -7.13 -1.97
N LEU A 7 -7.14 -6.05 -2.41
CA LEU A 7 -7.65 -5.22 -3.49
C LEU A 7 -7.02 -5.70 -4.78
N ARG A 8 -7.81 -6.29 -5.66
CA ARG A 8 -7.31 -6.82 -6.92
C ARG A 8 -7.37 -5.75 -8.00
N LYS A 9 -6.55 -5.94 -9.03
CA LYS A 9 -6.58 -5.07 -10.20
C LYS A 9 -7.99 -5.09 -10.80
N GLY A 10 -8.58 -3.91 -10.93
CA GLY A 10 -9.95 -3.77 -11.40
C GLY A 10 -10.50 -2.42 -10.98
N PRO A 11 -11.82 -2.20 -11.11
CA PRO A 11 -12.41 -0.88 -10.86
C PRO A 11 -12.10 -0.29 -9.48
N GLU A 12 -12.11 -1.11 -8.43
CA GLU A 12 -11.85 -0.62 -7.09
C GLU A 12 -10.40 -0.19 -6.91
N PHE A 13 -9.48 -0.97 -7.47
CA PHE A 13 -8.05 -0.64 -7.47
C PHE A 13 -7.81 0.65 -8.23
N ASP A 14 -8.41 0.77 -9.41
CA ASP A 14 -8.24 1.94 -10.28
C ASP A 14 -8.81 3.20 -9.61
N THR A 15 -9.94 3.07 -8.93
CA THR A 15 -10.55 4.19 -8.20
C THR A 15 -9.66 4.66 -7.06
N ALA A 16 -9.12 3.73 -6.27
CA ALA A 16 -8.20 4.08 -5.18
C ALA A 16 -6.93 4.73 -5.73
N TYR A 17 -6.41 4.23 -6.84
CA TYR A 17 -5.22 4.78 -7.48
C TYR A 17 -5.45 6.20 -7.98
N ALA A 18 -6.62 6.47 -8.59
CA ALA A 18 -6.92 7.75 -9.19
C ALA A 18 -7.40 8.80 -8.17
N GLN A 19 -8.16 8.39 -7.16
CA GLN A 19 -8.88 9.30 -6.27
C GLN A 19 -8.38 9.27 -4.83
N GLY A 20 -7.54 8.32 -4.46
CA GLY A 20 -7.05 8.19 -3.09
C GLY A 20 -6.15 9.33 -2.68
N THR A 21 -6.10 9.62 -1.39
CA THR A 21 -5.12 10.54 -0.81
C THR A 21 -3.73 9.94 -0.99
N VAL A 22 -2.81 10.72 -1.53
CA VAL A 22 -1.46 10.27 -1.85
C VAL A 22 -0.50 10.62 -0.72
N ILE A 23 0.18 9.61 -0.19
CA ILE A 23 1.25 9.79 0.79
C ILE A 23 2.53 9.26 0.16
N ALA A 24 3.39 10.16 -0.27
CA ALA A 24 4.63 9.80 -0.96
C ALA A 24 5.80 9.72 0.02
N GLY A 25 6.62 8.69 -0.13
CA GLY A 25 7.85 8.51 0.61
C GLY A 25 8.95 7.99 -0.30
N PRO A 26 10.18 7.83 0.21
CA PRO A 26 11.31 7.38 -0.63
C PRO A 26 11.22 5.92 -1.06
N LEU A 27 10.54 5.08 -0.29
CA LEU A 27 10.45 3.65 -0.58
C LEU A 27 9.17 3.26 -1.27
N ILE A 28 8.06 3.89 -0.89
CA ILE A 28 6.72 3.55 -1.35
C ILE A 28 5.86 4.78 -1.47
N VAL A 29 4.80 4.66 -2.25
CA VAL A 29 3.72 5.64 -2.29
C VAL A 29 2.45 4.92 -1.86
N LEU A 30 1.75 5.48 -0.87
CA LEU A 30 0.44 4.99 -0.46
C LEU A 30 -0.64 5.83 -1.11
N ARG A 31 -1.71 5.16 -1.55
CA ARG A 31 -2.95 5.84 -1.95
C ARG A 31 -4.06 5.24 -1.11
N VAL A 32 -4.78 6.10 -0.41
CA VAL A 32 -5.75 5.70 0.60
C VAL A 32 -7.10 6.32 0.27
N LEU A 33 -8.12 5.47 0.22
CA LEU A 33 -9.49 5.90 -0.08
C LEU A 33 -10.44 5.18 0.87
N PRO A 34 -11.37 5.91 1.55
CA PRO A 34 -12.38 5.24 2.36
C PRO A 34 -13.20 4.26 1.56
N ASN A 35 -13.57 3.14 2.17
CA ASN A 35 -14.43 2.14 1.55
C ASN A 35 -15.62 1.83 2.46
N SER A 36 -16.54 1.02 1.96
CA SER A 36 -17.73 0.60 2.71
C SER A 36 -17.66 -0.88 3.10
N ALA A 37 -16.49 -1.48 3.05
CA ALA A 37 -16.33 -2.91 3.32
C ALA A 37 -16.32 -3.26 4.80
N GLY A 38 -16.08 -2.28 5.66
CA GLY A 38 -15.98 -2.51 7.10
C GLY A 38 -14.62 -3.00 7.56
N HIS A 39 -13.64 -3.07 6.67
CA HIS A 39 -12.29 -3.51 6.96
C HIS A 39 -11.33 -2.95 5.90
N PRO A 40 -10.02 -2.93 6.16
CA PRO A 40 -9.05 -2.49 5.14
C PRO A 40 -8.93 -3.51 4.01
N ARG A 41 -8.71 -2.99 2.80
CA ARG A 41 -8.38 -3.81 1.64
C ARG A 41 -7.08 -3.26 1.05
N TRP A 42 -6.16 -4.17 0.73
CA TRP A 42 -4.79 -3.82 0.33
C TRP A 42 -4.52 -4.22 -1.11
N GLY A 43 -3.90 -3.31 -1.86
CA GLY A 43 -3.37 -3.59 -3.18
C GLY A 43 -1.88 -3.24 -3.23
N PHE A 44 -1.11 -4.02 -4.01
CA PHE A 44 0.33 -3.85 -4.12
C PHE A 44 0.72 -3.77 -5.59
N ALA A 45 1.43 -2.70 -5.95
CA ALA A 45 1.84 -2.47 -7.32
C ALA A 45 3.36 -2.35 -7.41
N VAL A 46 3.96 -3.15 -8.29
CA VAL A 46 5.39 -3.08 -8.61
C VAL A 46 5.50 -2.97 -10.12
N GLY A 47 5.96 -1.83 -10.61
CA GLY A 47 6.01 -1.56 -12.05
C GLY A 47 7.06 -2.39 -12.77
N LYS A 48 6.78 -2.73 -14.04
CA LYS A 48 7.70 -3.49 -14.88
C LYS A 48 8.98 -2.72 -15.17
N LYS A 49 8.90 -1.40 -15.27
CA LYS A 49 10.09 -0.57 -15.47
C LYS A 49 11.01 -0.59 -14.26
N LEU A 50 10.41 -0.68 -13.08
CA LEU A 50 11.17 -0.70 -11.84
C LEU A 50 11.84 -2.06 -11.63
N VAL A 51 11.06 -3.14 -11.79
CA VAL A 51 11.54 -4.51 -11.65
C VAL A 51 11.05 -5.32 -12.85
N PRO A 52 11.88 -5.49 -13.89
CA PRO A 52 11.45 -6.11 -15.13
C PRO A 52 11.02 -7.57 -15.01
N GLY A 53 11.65 -8.34 -14.14
CA GLY A 53 11.36 -9.76 -13.99
C GLY A 53 10.15 -10.04 -13.14
N ALA A 54 9.29 -10.97 -13.58
CA ALA A 54 8.09 -11.34 -12.83
C ALA A 54 8.42 -11.91 -11.45
N VAL A 55 9.49 -12.71 -11.35
CA VAL A 55 9.90 -13.31 -10.09
C VAL A 55 10.29 -12.22 -9.08
N GLY A 56 11.05 -11.23 -9.53
CA GLY A 56 11.45 -10.11 -8.68
C GLY A 56 10.26 -9.28 -8.23
N ARG A 57 9.31 -9.01 -9.15
CA ARG A 57 8.10 -8.27 -8.77
C ARG A 57 7.26 -9.02 -7.75
N ASN A 58 7.12 -10.34 -7.92
CA ASN A 58 6.35 -11.15 -6.97
C ASN A 58 7.03 -11.19 -5.60
N ARG A 59 8.37 -11.25 -5.58
CA ARG A 59 9.14 -11.21 -4.33
C ARG A 59 8.92 -9.90 -3.59
N LEU A 60 9.00 -8.78 -4.29
CA LEU A 60 8.81 -7.47 -3.69
C LEU A 60 7.38 -7.29 -3.20
N ARG A 61 6.37 -7.72 -3.98
CA ARG A 61 4.98 -7.68 -3.54
C ARG A 61 4.77 -8.48 -2.26
N ARG A 62 5.40 -9.65 -2.17
CA ARG A 62 5.31 -10.51 -0.96
C ARG A 62 5.88 -9.78 0.25
N ARG A 63 7.03 -9.13 0.10
CA ARG A 63 7.64 -8.37 1.19
C ARG A 63 6.77 -7.21 1.63
N LEU A 64 6.19 -6.50 0.67
CA LEU A 64 5.26 -5.40 0.98
C LEU A 64 4.00 -5.91 1.68
N ARG A 65 3.48 -7.05 1.25
CA ARG A 65 2.31 -7.67 1.88
C ARG A 65 2.60 -8.05 3.33
N GLU A 66 3.77 -8.61 3.60
CA GLU A 66 4.16 -8.95 4.97
C GLU A 66 4.32 -7.70 5.83
N ALA A 67 4.90 -6.64 5.27
CA ALA A 67 5.01 -5.37 5.97
C ALA A 67 3.64 -4.79 6.30
N ALA A 68 2.69 -4.88 5.37
CA ALA A 68 1.32 -4.43 5.57
C ALA A 68 0.61 -5.27 6.63
N ARG A 69 0.81 -6.58 6.63
CA ARG A 69 0.20 -7.48 7.61
C ARG A 69 0.61 -7.15 9.03
N LEU A 70 1.84 -6.69 9.21
CA LEU A 70 2.37 -6.30 10.53
C LEU A 70 1.97 -4.89 10.93
N SER A 71 1.40 -4.12 10.03
CA SER A 71 0.99 -2.74 10.30
C SER A 71 -0.48 -2.72 10.68
N PRO A 72 -0.84 -2.27 11.88
CA PRO A 72 -2.24 -2.24 12.28
C PRO A 72 -3.03 -1.25 11.44
N ALA A 73 -4.05 -1.75 10.77
CA ALA A 73 -5.03 -0.93 10.06
C ALA A 73 -6.38 -1.60 10.27
N SER A 74 -7.24 -0.97 11.04
CA SER A 74 -8.56 -1.49 11.37
C SER A 74 -9.66 -0.71 10.70
N GLU A 75 -9.31 0.36 9.99
CA GLU A 75 -10.29 1.25 9.40
C GLU A 75 -10.78 0.71 8.05
N SER A 76 -11.93 1.21 7.63
CA SER A 76 -12.55 0.83 6.36
C SER A 76 -11.91 1.64 5.24
N LEU A 77 -10.75 1.17 4.76
CA LEU A 77 -9.93 1.88 3.78
C LEU A 77 -9.47 0.94 2.67
N ASP A 78 -9.45 1.46 1.45
CA ASP A 78 -8.70 0.84 0.35
C ASP A 78 -7.32 1.47 0.32
N ILE A 79 -6.29 0.66 0.40
CA ILE A 79 -4.90 1.12 0.47
C ILE A 79 -4.11 0.48 -0.66
N VAL A 80 -3.57 1.31 -1.55
CA VAL A 80 -2.71 0.84 -2.63
C VAL A 80 -1.28 1.27 -2.32
N ILE A 81 -0.38 0.30 -2.22
CA ILE A 81 1.05 0.55 -2.01
C ILE A 81 1.76 0.32 -3.34
N THR A 82 2.41 1.36 -3.82
CA THR A 82 3.22 1.30 -5.04
C THR A 82 4.69 1.38 -4.65
N ALA A 83 5.49 0.40 -5.09
CA ALA A 83 6.91 0.38 -4.81
C ALA A 83 7.65 1.46 -5.59
N ARG A 84 8.59 2.13 -4.94
CA ARG A 84 9.56 3.02 -5.58
C ARG A 84 10.92 2.35 -5.59
N ARG A 85 11.88 2.95 -6.31
CA ARG A 85 13.22 2.39 -6.46
C ARG A 85 13.87 2.02 -5.13
N GLY A 86 13.71 2.86 -4.11
CA GLY A 86 14.27 2.60 -2.80
C GLY A 86 13.81 1.31 -2.15
N ALA A 87 12.64 0.81 -2.53
CA ALA A 87 12.10 -0.42 -1.95
C ALA A 87 12.86 -1.67 -2.39
N ILE A 88 13.55 -1.62 -3.54
CA ILE A 88 14.23 -2.80 -4.11
C ILE A 88 15.29 -3.32 -3.14
N ASP A 89 16.09 -2.42 -2.57
CA ASP A 89 17.20 -2.77 -1.69
C ASP A 89 16.91 -2.50 -0.20
N ALA A 90 15.71 -2.07 0.13
CA ALA A 90 15.36 -1.75 1.51
C ALA A 90 15.28 -3.01 2.36
N SER A 91 15.67 -2.88 3.63
CA SER A 91 15.47 -3.96 4.60
C SER A 91 13.99 -4.13 4.88
N PHE A 92 13.61 -5.30 5.39
CA PHE A 92 12.23 -5.53 5.79
C PHE A 92 11.80 -4.54 6.89
N ARG A 93 12.71 -4.23 7.81
CA ARG A 93 12.46 -3.24 8.86
C ARG A 93 12.10 -1.88 8.25
N ASP A 94 12.85 -1.45 7.24
CA ASP A 94 12.59 -0.15 6.61
C ASP A 94 11.28 -0.15 5.83
N LEU A 95 10.94 -1.25 5.17
CA LEU A 95 9.65 -1.37 4.49
C LEU A 95 8.50 -1.31 5.49
N SER A 96 8.62 -2.04 6.61
CA SER A 96 7.58 -2.03 7.66
C SER A 96 7.41 -0.65 8.25
N ARG A 97 8.52 0.04 8.50
CA ARG A 97 8.49 1.40 9.01
C ARG A 97 7.81 2.35 8.02
N ALA A 98 8.14 2.22 6.74
CA ALA A 98 7.56 3.06 5.70
C ALA A 98 6.04 2.87 5.61
N VAL A 99 5.56 1.64 5.68
CA VAL A 99 4.12 1.37 5.67
C VAL A 99 3.44 1.98 6.90
N GLY A 100 4.00 1.74 8.08
CA GLY A 100 3.44 2.27 9.33
C GLY A 100 3.40 3.79 9.36
N GLN A 101 4.48 4.43 8.95
CA GLN A 101 4.55 5.90 8.89
C GLN A 101 3.57 6.46 7.86
N GLY A 102 3.44 5.80 6.72
CA GLY A 102 2.50 6.22 5.68
C GLY A 102 1.05 6.15 6.18
N LEU A 103 0.69 5.09 6.86
CA LEU A 103 -0.64 4.95 7.43
C LEU A 103 -0.92 6.01 8.50
N SER A 104 0.07 6.29 9.35
CA SER A 104 -0.07 7.34 10.37
C SER A 104 -0.28 8.71 9.74
N ARG A 105 0.46 9.02 8.67
CA ARG A 105 0.31 10.28 7.95
C ARG A 105 -1.06 10.37 7.27
N ALA A 106 -1.53 9.27 6.69
CA ALA A 106 -2.83 9.24 6.05
C ALA A 106 -3.94 9.49 7.08
N ALA A 107 -3.86 8.87 8.25
CA ALA A 107 -4.82 9.06 9.33
C ALA A 107 -4.86 10.51 9.80
N ARG A 108 -3.68 11.14 9.95
CA ARG A 108 -3.61 12.55 10.34
C ARG A 108 -4.18 13.48 9.27
N SER A 109 -3.91 13.18 8.01
CA SER A 109 -4.39 13.97 6.88
C SER A 109 -5.92 13.95 6.83
N GLU A 110 -6.52 12.79 6.97
CA GLU A 110 -7.98 12.65 6.96
C GLU A 110 -8.61 13.22 8.22
N GLY A 111 -8.00 12.98 9.39
CA GLY A 111 -8.46 13.56 10.64
C GLY A 111 -8.34 15.06 10.67
N GLY A 112 -7.29 15.60 10.04
CA GLY A 112 -7.09 17.04 9.94
C GLY A 112 -8.10 17.75 9.07
N ALA A 113 -8.75 17.01 8.15
CA ALA A 113 -9.78 17.57 7.28
C ALA A 113 -11.14 17.71 7.98
N ALA A 114 -11.26 17.10 9.12
CA ALA A 114 -12.52 17.12 9.87
C ALA A 114 -12.69 18.41 10.73
#